data_bc029fed68797f2e95626abf80e29298
#
_entry.id   bc029fed68797f2e95626abf80e29298
#
_cell.length_a   1.000
_cell.length_b   1.000
_cell.length_c   1.000
_cell.angle_alpha   90.00
_cell.angle_beta   90.00
_cell.angle_gamma   90.00
#
_symmetry.space_group_name_H-M   'P 1'
#
loop_
_entity.id
_entity.type
_entity.pdbx_description
1 polymer ?
#
loop_
_entity_poly.entity_id
_entity_poly.type
_entity_poly.pdbx_seq_one_letter_code
_entity_poly.pdbx_strand_id
1 'polypeptide(L)'
;MAQKLLVYQSLWAMERRSPDGHEWSLQEKLHMIRDAGFDGAGVRFADRDYAREVTQFLKQHGMSWQAQAYPQTVDDLKPILEHILEFGADHLNVQPDVRPYTVQECIPLIEGWHELAHAAGVRMHIETHRNRMTTDLFFMLHILDAMPNLRLTGDLSHYVVGREFWYPISDEDDAMMQRIINNCW
;
A
#
# COMPACT_ATOMS: atom_id res chain seq x y z
N MET A 1 3.34 -16.28 20.56
CA MET A 1 2.07 -15.51 20.56
C MET A 1 1.41 -15.73 19.23
N ALA A 2 0.09 -15.95 19.18
CA ALA A 2 -0.62 -16.04 17.90
C ALA A 2 -0.58 -14.68 17.21
N GLN A 3 -0.27 -14.67 15.92
CA GLN A 3 -0.29 -13.46 15.12
C GLN A 3 -1.75 -13.01 14.94
N LYS A 4 -2.06 -11.75 15.28
CA LYS A 4 -3.39 -11.17 15.07
C LYS A 4 -3.49 -10.65 13.64
N LEU A 5 -4.48 -11.10 12.89
CA LEU A 5 -4.86 -10.48 11.62
C LEU A 5 -5.57 -9.15 11.89
N LEU A 6 -5.07 -8.07 11.31
CA LEU A 6 -5.73 -6.77 11.32
C LEU A 6 -6.36 -6.52 9.95
N VAL A 7 -7.60 -6.04 9.95
CA VAL A 7 -8.37 -5.80 8.73
C VAL A 7 -8.64 -4.30 8.60
N TYR A 8 -8.12 -3.71 7.52
CA TYR A 8 -8.28 -2.29 7.20
C TYR A 8 -9.21 -2.07 6.02
N GLN A 9 -10.07 -1.05 6.10
CA GLN A 9 -10.84 -0.57 4.96
C GLN A 9 -10.12 0.62 4.33
N SER A 10 -9.83 0.55 3.03
CA SER A 10 -9.29 1.69 2.30
C SER A 10 -10.37 2.73 2.03
N LEU A 11 -10.14 3.99 2.42
CA LEU A 11 -11.11 5.08 2.25
C LEU A 11 -11.42 5.38 0.77
N TRP A 12 -10.42 5.28 -0.12
CA TRP A 12 -10.64 5.47 -1.56
C TRP A 12 -11.55 4.40 -2.16
N ALA A 13 -11.54 3.18 -1.64
CA ALA A 13 -12.38 2.10 -2.13
C ALA A 13 -13.86 2.30 -1.79
N MET A 14 -14.18 3.26 -0.94
CA MET A 14 -15.55 3.66 -0.58
C MET A 14 -16.09 4.82 -1.46
N GLU A 15 -15.25 5.38 -2.33
CA GLU A 15 -15.68 6.44 -3.25
C GLU A 15 -16.63 5.90 -4.33
N ARG A 16 -17.69 6.64 -4.61
CA ARG A 16 -18.70 6.31 -5.66
C ARG A 16 -19.32 4.92 -5.48
N ARG A 17 -19.58 4.51 -4.24
CA ARG A 17 -20.13 3.19 -3.92
C ARG A 17 -21.56 3.20 -3.41
N SER A 18 -22.11 4.36 -3.10
CA SER A 18 -23.51 4.46 -2.68
C SER A 18 -24.46 4.06 -3.82
N PRO A 19 -25.46 3.21 -3.55
CA PRO A 19 -26.42 2.72 -4.56
C PRO A 19 -27.29 3.81 -5.18
N ASP A 20 -27.51 4.91 -4.44
CA ASP A 20 -28.34 6.05 -4.86
C ASP A 20 -27.52 7.17 -5.55
N GLY A 21 -26.20 6.95 -5.73
CA GLY A 21 -25.29 7.92 -6.33
C GLY A 21 -24.86 9.06 -5.39
N HIS A 22 -25.29 9.06 -4.13
CA HIS A 22 -24.79 9.98 -3.13
C HIS A 22 -23.32 9.66 -2.80
N GLU A 23 -22.44 10.65 -2.81
CA GLU A 23 -21.06 10.43 -2.34
C GLU A 23 -21.03 10.62 -0.81
N TRP A 24 -20.68 9.56 -0.10
CA TRP A 24 -20.54 9.60 1.35
C TRP A 24 -19.49 10.61 1.80
N SER A 25 -19.82 11.43 2.77
CA SER A 25 -18.86 12.28 3.43
C SER A 25 -17.76 11.46 4.13
N LEU A 26 -16.65 12.10 4.46
CA LEU A 26 -15.57 11.46 5.21
C LEU A 26 -16.08 10.87 6.54
N GLN A 27 -16.90 11.63 7.26
CA GLN A 27 -17.45 11.20 8.54
C GLN A 27 -18.36 9.95 8.38
N GLU A 28 -19.22 9.92 7.37
CA GLU A 28 -20.04 8.74 7.09
C GLU A 28 -19.18 7.52 6.80
N LYS A 29 -18.13 7.65 5.95
CA LYS A 29 -17.19 6.57 5.66
C LYS A 29 -16.50 6.06 6.92
N LEU A 30 -16.02 6.95 7.78
CA LEU A 30 -15.35 6.58 9.02
C LEU A 30 -16.28 5.88 10.01
N HIS A 31 -17.51 6.35 10.15
CA HIS A 31 -18.53 5.67 10.97
C HIS A 31 -18.85 4.28 10.43
N MET A 32 -19.02 4.13 9.11
CA MET A 32 -19.29 2.83 8.48
C MET A 32 -18.13 1.85 8.72
N ILE A 33 -16.87 2.28 8.62
CA ILE A 33 -15.69 1.45 8.89
C ILE A 33 -15.70 0.96 10.34
N ARG A 34 -15.93 1.86 11.29
CA ARG A 34 -16.03 1.53 12.71
C ARG A 34 -17.16 0.54 12.99
N ASP A 35 -18.36 0.83 12.49
CA ASP A 35 -19.58 0.06 12.78
C ASP A 35 -19.56 -1.32 12.11
N ALA A 36 -18.82 -1.48 11.00
CA ALA A 36 -18.55 -2.76 10.37
C ALA A 36 -17.48 -3.61 11.10
N GLY A 37 -16.81 -3.05 12.12
CA GLY A 37 -15.85 -3.78 12.95
C GLY A 37 -14.46 -3.95 12.34
N PHE A 38 -14.06 -3.07 11.40
CA PHE A 38 -12.68 -3.04 10.92
C PHE A 38 -11.73 -2.60 12.02
N ASP A 39 -10.50 -3.14 12.00
CA ASP A 39 -9.44 -2.74 12.95
C ASP A 39 -8.85 -1.35 12.61
N GLY A 40 -9.04 -0.88 11.37
CA GLY A 40 -8.49 0.40 10.95
C GLY A 40 -8.83 0.81 9.52
N ALA A 41 -8.12 1.81 9.03
CA ALA A 41 -8.32 2.36 7.68
C ALA A 41 -7.02 2.56 6.91
N GLY A 42 -7.08 2.42 5.57
CA GLY A 42 -6.06 2.88 4.65
C GLY A 42 -6.28 4.36 4.31
N VAL A 43 -5.28 5.21 4.56
CA VAL A 43 -5.39 6.66 4.51
C VAL A 43 -4.34 7.26 3.58
N ARG A 44 -4.75 8.16 2.67
CA ARG A 44 -3.83 8.94 1.85
C ARG A 44 -3.27 10.09 2.68
N PHE A 45 -1.94 10.19 2.77
CA PHE A 45 -1.24 11.23 3.53
C PHE A 45 -0.78 12.42 2.66
N ALA A 46 -1.46 12.67 1.55
CA ALA A 46 -1.14 13.78 0.65
C ALA A 46 -1.65 15.13 1.14
N ASP A 47 -2.76 15.14 1.91
CA ASP A 47 -3.38 16.33 2.46
C ASP A 47 -3.34 16.30 4.00
N ARG A 48 -2.76 17.33 4.61
CA ARG A 48 -2.51 17.39 6.05
C ARG A 48 -3.80 17.54 6.87
N ASP A 49 -4.74 18.36 6.41
CA ASP A 49 -5.96 18.60 7.16
C ASP A 49 -6.89 17.39 7.10
N TYR A 50 -6.97 16.75 5.94
CA TYR A 50 -7.64 15.46 5.77
C TYR A 50 -7.00 14.38 6.66
N ALA A 51 -5.68 14.26 6.65
CA ALA A 51 -4.97 13.28 7.49
C ALA A 51 -5.24 13.51 8.98
N ARG A 52 -5.26 14.77 9.42
CA ARG A 52 -5.59 15.15 10.81
C ARG A 52 -7.00 14.70 11.19
N GLU A 53 -7.99 15.02 10.37
CA GLU A 53 -9.39 14.68 10.63
C GLU A 53 -9.58 13.16 10.75
N VAL A 54 -9.05 12.40 9.77
CA VAL A 54 -9.13 10.93 9.76
C VAL A 54 -8.46 10.34 11.00
N THR A 55 -7.21 10.74 11.26
CA THR A 55 -6.43 10.14 12.36
C THR A 55 -6.98 10.51 13.73
N GLN A 56 -7.58 11.69 13.90
CA GLN A 56 -8.30 12.04 15.12
C GLN A 56 -9.47 11.10 15.39
N PHE A 57 -10.31 10.86 14.37
CA PHE A 57 -11.42 9.92 14.49
C PHE A 57 -10.93 8.51 14.85
N LEU A 58 -9.95 7.98 14.12
CA LEU A 58 -9.42 6.64 14.34
C LEU A 58 -8.84 6.48 15.74
N LYS A 59 -8.05 7.46 16.22
CA LYS A 59 -7.52 7.50 17.59
C LYS A 59 -8.62 7.48 18.65
N GLN A 60 -9.66 8.29 18.48
CA GLN A 60 -10.78 8.38 19.42
C GLN A 60 -11.51 7.03 19.57
N HIS A 61 -11.50 6.21 18.53
CA HIS A 61 -12.18 4.91 18.52
C HIS A 61 -11.23 3.70 18.69
N GLY A 62 -9.96 3.94 19.05
CA GLY A 62 -8.96 2.89 19.28
C GLY A 62 -8.61 2.08 18.02
N MET A 63 -8.79 2.69 16.85
CA MET A 63 -8.52 2.10 15.54
C MET A 63 -7.12 2.50 15.06
N SER A 64 -6.50 1.66 14.24
CA SER A 64 -5.20 1.93 13.64
C SER A 64 -5.32 2.39 12.17
N TRP A 65 -4.22 2.74 11.53
CA TRP A 65 -4.24 3.15 10.12
C TRP A 65 -2.92 2.90 9.41
N GLN A 66 -3.06 2.57 8.14
CA GLN A 66 -1.99 2.46 7.16
C GLN A 66 -1.92 3.76 6.36
N ALA A 67 -0.74 4.35 6.25
CA ALA A 67 -0.50 5.45 5.33
C ALA A 67 -0.31 4.94 3.89
N GLN A 68 -0.81 5.68 2.91
CA GLN A 68 -0.65 5.39 1.48
C GLN A 68 0.04 6.56 0.77
N ALA A 69 1.04 6.27 -0.06
CA ALA A 69 1.78 7.25 -0.84
C ALA A 69 1.99 6.80 -2.29
N TYR A 70 2.15 7.77 -3.19
CA TYR A 70 2.27 7.57 -4.63
C TYR A 70 3.45 8.38 -5.19
N PRO A 71 4.70 8.15 -4.72
CA PRO A 71 5.85 8.94 -5.14
C PRO A 71 6.29 8.59 -6.57
N GLN A 72 6.75 9.60 -7.31
CA GLN A 72 7.43 9.46 -8.60
C GLN A 72 8.95 9.57 -8.45
N THR A 73 9.40 10.38 -7.49
CA THR A 73 10.80 10.59 -7.14
C THR A 73 11.04 10.25 -5.67
N VAL A 74 12.30 10.16 -5.27
CA VAL A 74 12.67 9.94 -3.87
C VAL A 74 12.15 11.10 -2.99
N ASP A 75 12.27 12.33 -3.48
CA ASP A 75 11.90 13.53 -2.72
C ASP A 75 10.40 13.66 -2.46
N ASP A 76 9.55 13.07 -3.31
CA ASP A 76 8.09 13.10 -3.14
C ASP A 76 7.64 12.40 -1.86
N LEU A 77 8.48 11.54 -1.27
CA LEU A 77 8.15 10.86 -0.03
C LEU A 77 8.33 11.75 1.21
N LYS A 78 9.16 12.78 1.15
CA LYS A 78 9.50 13.62 2.30
C LYS A 78 8.27 14.26 2.96
N PRO A 79 7.37 14.97 2.24
CA PRO A 79 6.19 15.56 2.88
C PRO A 79 5.22 14.52 3.45
N ILE A 80 5.17 13.32 2.86
CA ILE A 80 4.35 12.22 3.38
C ILE A 80 4.92 11.72 4.71
N LEU A 81 6.23 11.57 4.82
CA LEU A 81 6.89 11.18 6.06
C LEU A 81 6.71 12.23 7.16
N GLU A 82 6.74 13.53 6.83
CA GLU A 82 6.44 14.60 7.78
C GLU A 82 5.02 14.45 8.35
N HIS A 83 4.03 14.16 7.51
CA HIS A 83 2.66 13.89 7.98
C HIS A 83 2.59 12.63 8.84
N ILE A 84 3.31 11.56 8.49
CA ILE A 84 3.36 10.33 9.31
C ILE A 84 4.01 10.61 10.67
N LEU A 85 5.07 11.40 10.73
CA LEU A 85 5.70 11.80 12.00
C LEU A 85 4.75 12.64 12.87
N GLU A 86 3.91 13.47 12.27
CA GLU A 86 2.92 14.28 13.00
C GLU A 86 1.73 13.45 13.48
N PHE A 87 1.16 12.62 12.62
CA PHE A 87 -0.11 11.93 12.88
C PHE A 87 0.05 10.48 13.31
N GLY A 88 1.17 9.87 12.99
CA GLY A 88 1.43 8.44 13.15
C GLY A 88 0.90 7.62 11.99
N ALA A 89 1.33 6.38 11.90
CA ALA A 89 0.77 5.30 11.09
C ALA A 89 1.39 3.98 11.55
N ASP A 90 0.73 2.85 11.35
CA ASP A 90 1.32 1.53 11.63
C ASP A 90 2.44 1.23 10.64
N HIS A 91 2.20 1.56 9.40
CA HIS A 91 3.18 1.44 8.31
C HIS A 91 2.78 2.31 7.11
N LEU A 92 3.74 2.52 6.23
CA LEU A 92 3.57 3.21 4.95
C LEU A 92 3.52 2.21 3.82
N ASN A 93 2.43 2.22 3.07
CA ASN A 93 2.28 1.49 1.82
C ASN A 93 2.56 2.41 0.64
N VAL A 94 3.57 2.08 -0.16
CA VAL A 94 3.99 2.87 -1.32
C VAL A 94 3.56 2.17 -2.60
N GLN A 95 2.74 2.84 -3.40
CA GLN A 95 2.46 2.50 -4.80
C GLN A 95 3.31 3.42 -5.68
N PRO A 96 4.48 3.00 -6.18
CA PRO A 96 5.36 3.87 -6.96
C PRO A 96 4.67 4.40 -8.22
N ASP A 97 4.39 5.71 -8.31
CA ASP A 97 3.69 6.30 -9.47
C ASP A 97 4.62 6.61 -10.63
N VAL A 98 5.53 5.67 -10.89
CA VAL A 98 6.55 5.73 -11.93
C VAL A 98 6.72 4.35 -12.57
N ARG A 99 7.13 4.31 -13.84
CA ARG A 99 7.33 3.07 -14.60
C ARG A 99 8.68 3.09 -15.32
N PRO A 100 9.79 2.86 -14.61
CA PRO A 100 11.10 2.66 -15.23
C PRO A 100 11.10 1.48 -16.21
N TYR A 101 11.97 1.53 -17.21
CA TYR A 101 12.05 0.46 -18.21
C TYR A 101 12.97 -0.68 -17.80
N THR A 102 13.86 -0.43 -16.83
CA THR A 102 14.87 -1.40 -16.38
C THR A 102 14.86 -1.54 -14.85
N VAL A 103 15.29 -2.70 -14.37
CA VAL A 103 15.48 -2.95 -12.94
C VAL A 103 16.52 -1.99 -12.34
N GLN A 104 17.56 -1.66 -13.10
CA GLN A 104 18.62 -0.75 -12.67
C GLN A 104 18.10 0.68 -12.39
N GLU A 105 17.04 1.09 -13.09
CA GLU A 105 16.38 2.39 -12.82
C GLU A 105 15.43 2.32 -11.62
N CYS A 106 14.90 1.14 -11.28
CA CYS A 106 14.04 0.94 -10.13
C CYS A 106 14.80 0.97 -8.81
N ILE A 107 15.99 0.35 -8.77
CA ILE A 107 16.78 0.15 -7.54
C ILE A 107 17.00 1.47 -6.79
N PRO A 108 17.58 2.54 -7.40
CA PRO A 108 17.86 3.78 -6.67
C PRO A 108 16.61 4.48 -6.13
N LEU A 109 15.46 4.31 -6.78
CA LEU A 109 14.19 4.85 -6.28
C LEU A 109 13.74 4.09 -5.02
N ILE A 110 13.74 2.76 -5.08
CA ILE A 110 13.33 1.90 -3.97
C ILE A 110 14.26 2.10 -2.77
N GLU A 111 15.58 2.08 -3.00
CA GLU A 111 16.59 2.32 -1.96
C GLU A 111 16.42 3.69 -1.32
N GLY A 112 16.27 4.75 -2.13
CA GLY A 112 16.09 6.11 -1.62
C GLY A 112 14.82 6.26 -0.79
N TRP A 113 13.70 5.65 -1.18
CA TRP A 113 12.47 5.63 -0.35
C TRP A 113 12.69 4.86 0.95
N HIS A 114 13.38 3.71 0.91
CA HIS A 114 13.69 2.92 2.11
C HIS A 114 14.61 3.69 3.07
N GLU A 115 15.63 4.38 2.55
CA GLU A 115 16.54 5.21 3.36
C GLU A 115 15.79 6.33 4.08
N LEU A 116 14.90 7.05 3.36
CA LEU A 116 14.08 8.10 3.96
C LEU A 116 13.12 7.56 5.01
N ALA A 117 12.42 6.47 4.71
CA ALA A 117 11.49 5.84 5.65
C ALA A 117 12.22 5.31 6.89
N HIS A 118 13.37 4.66 6.72
CA HIS A 118 14.21 4.16 7.80
C HIS A 118 14.74 5.30 8.68
N ALA A 119 15.23 6.39 8.08
CA ALA A 119 15.69 7.57 8.82
C ALA A 119 14.55 8.22 9.64
N ALA A 120 13.31 8.15 9.15
CA ALA A 120 12.11 8.60 9.86
C ALA A 120 11.57 7.58 10.88
N GLY A 121 12.14 6.37 10.98
CA GLY A 121 11.64 5.30 11.84
C GLY A 121 10.29 4.71 11.39
N VAL A 122 9.95 4.83 10.10
CA VAL A 122 8.68 4.40 9.50
C VAL A 122 8.90 3.07 8.78
N ARG A 123 8.08 2.06 9.10
CA ARG A 123 8.03 0.82 8.30
C ARG A 123 7.40 1.12 6.95
N MET A 124 8.05 0.67 5.88
CA MET A 124 7.57 0.90 4.53
C MET A 124 7.54 -0.40 3.72
N HIS A 125 6.48 -0.58 2.95
CA HIS A 125 6.31 -1.67 1.99
C HIS A 125 6.03 -1.11 0.60
N ILE A 126 6.51 -1.80 -0.43
CA ILE A 126 6.18 -1.49 -1.83
C ILE A 126 4.98 -2.34 -2.24
N GLU A 127 3.93 -1.72 -2.76
CA GLU A 127 2.74 -2.45 -3.22
C GLU A 127 2.91 -2.96 -4.65
N THR A 128 2.51 -4.22 -4.86
CA THR A 128 2.35 -4.77 -6.21
C THR A 128 1.07 -4.21 -6.83
N HIS A 129 1.21 -3.40 -7.88
CA HIS A 129 0.05 -2.71 -8.44
C HIS A 129 0.20 -2.48 -9.96
N ARG A 130 -0.90 -2.71 -10.70
CA ARG A 130 -0.95 -2.40 -12.14
C ARG A 130 -0.65 -0.94 -12.41
N ASN A 131 -0.10 -0.64 -13.59
CA ASN A 131 0.25 0.72 -14.03
C ASN A 131 1.29 1.42 -13.12
N ARG A 132 2.16 0.63 -12.46
CA ARG A 132 3.26 1.07 -11.59
C ARG A 132 4.56 0.37 -12.00
N MET A 133 5.69 0.68 -11.38
CA MET A 133 6.93 -0.09 -11.61
C MET A 133 6.78 -1.57 -11.26
N THR A 134 5.82 -1.92 -10.43
CA THR A 134 5.52 -3.29 -9.98
C THR A 134 4.43 -3.97 -10.81
N THR A 135 4.11 -3.46 -12.01
CA THR A 135 2.94 -3.85 -12.79
C THR A 135 3.00 -5.26 -13.38
N ASP A 136 4.20 -5.71 -13.75
CA ASP A 136 4.40 -7.01 -14.41
C ASP A 136 5.05 -8.01 -13.45
N LEU A 137 4.53 -9.25 -13.43
CA LEU A 137 5.02 -10.29 -12.53
C LEU A 137 6.48 -10.62 -12.78
N PHE A 138 6.90 -10.80 -14.03
CA PHE A 138 8.29 -11.14 -14.33
C PHE A 138 9.23 -10.00 -14.00
N PHE A 139 8.85 -8.76 -14.34
CA PHE A 139 9.64 -7.59 -14.00
C PHE A 139 9.80 -7.45 -12.47
N MET A 140 8.74 -7.69 -11.71
CA MET A 140 8.80 -7.69 -10.24
C MET A 140 9.71 -8.80 -9.70
N LEU A 141 9.70 -10.00 -10.30
CA LEU A 141 10.60 -11.08 -9.92
C LEU A 141 12.08 -10.70 -10.18
N HIS A 142 12.38 -9.99 -11.27
CA HIS A 142 13.73 -9.46 -11.50
C HIS A 142 14.13 -8.38 -10.50
N ILE A 143 13.19 -7.55 -10.05
CA ILE A 143 13.46 -6.63 -8.93
C ILE A 143 13.79 -7.42 -7.66
N LEU A 144 13.04 -8.48 -7.33
CA LEU A 144 13.32 -9.33 -6.18
C LEU A 144 14.64 -10.11 -6.30
N ASP A 145 15.07 -10.48 -7.52
CA ASP A 145 16.40 -11.07 -7.73
C ASP A 145 17.52 -10.09 -7.38
N ALA A 146 17.32 -8.80 -7.68
CA ALA A 146 18.28 -7.73 -7.34
C ALA A 146 18.16 -7.26 -5.87
N MET A 147 16.95 -7.33 -5.30
CA MET A 147 16.62 -6.86 -3.96
C MET A 147 15.86 -7.93 -3.16
N PRO A 148 16.51 -9.05 -2.77
CA PRO A 148 15.82 -10.22 -2.20
C PRO A 148 15.15 -9.97 -0.85
N ASN A 149 15.54 -8.92 -0.13
CA ASN A 149 14.97 -8.54 1.15
C ASN A 149 13.88 -7.46 1.04
N LEU A 150 13.50 -7.07 -0.18
CA LEU A 150 12.45 -6.09 -0.40
C LEU A 150 11.12 -6.61 0.18
N ARG A 151 10.47 -5.78 1.01
CA ARG A 151 9.18 -6.10 1.62
C ARG A 151 8.04 -5.51 0.82
N LEU A 152 7.03 -6.34 0.59
CA LEU A 152 5.92 -6.02 -0.30
C LEU A 152 4.58 -5.97 0.46
N THR A 153 3.70 -5.13 -0.04
CA THR A 153 2.25 -5.28 0.11
C THR A 153 1.74 -6.01 -1.14
N GLY A 154 1.28 -7.24 -0.97
CA GLY A 154 0.91 -8.10 -2.10
C GLY A 154 -0.54 -7.91 -2.55
N ASP A 155 -0.80 -7.01 -3.51
CA ASP A 155 -2.05 -7.05 -4.27
C ASP A 155 -1.88 -8.00 -5.47
N LEU A 156 -2.17 -9.27 -5.21
CA LEU A 156 -1.98 -10.35 -6.20
C LEU A 156 -3.01 -10.29 -7.33
N SER A 157 -4.14 -9.60 -7.13
CA SER A 157 -5.19 -9.48 -8.14
C SER A 157 -4.68 -8.86 -9.44
N HIS A 158 -3.72 -7.95 -9.34
CA HIS A 158 -3.11 -7.32 -10.51
C HIS A 158 -2.31 -8.28 -11.38
N TYR A 159 -1.64 -9.26 -10.77
CA TYR A 159 -0.91 -10.29 -11.52
C TYR A 159 -1.86 -11.32 -12.12
N VAL A 160 -2.88 -11.76 -11.36
CA VAL A 160 -3.89 -12.69 -11.87
C VAL A 160 -4.55 -12.14 -13.13
N VAL A 161 -4.95 -10.87 -13.10
CA VAL A 161 -5.59 -10.20 -14.25
C VAL A 161 -4.57 -9.90 -15.36
N GLY A 162 -3.40 -9.35 -15.01
CA GLY A 162 -2.40 -8.92 -16.00
C GLY A 162 -1.74 -10.08 -16.75
N ARG A 163 -1.69 -11.27 -16.12
CA ARG A 163 -1.18 -12.50 -16.73
C ARG A 163 -2.27 -13.36 -17.35
N GLU A 164 -3.54 -12.95 -17.20
CA GLU A 164 -4.68 -13.73 -17.71
C GLU A 164 -4.64 -15.20 -17.24
N PHE A 165 -4.36 -15.44 -15.97
CA PHE A 165 -4.22 -16.80 -15.43
C PHE A 165 -5.47 -17.64 -15.67
N TRP A 166 -5.24 -18.83 -16.20
CA TRP A 166 -6.27 -19.84 -16.36
C TRP A 166 -6.38 -20.71 -15.11
N TYR A 167 -7.59 -21.14 -14.79
CA TYR A 167 -7.80 -22.08 -13.70
C TYR A 167 -7.90 -23.52 -14.23
N PRO A 168 -7.24 -24.51 -13.62
CA PRO A 168 -6.32 -24.36 -12.48
C PRO A 168 -5.03 -23.63 -12.87
N ILE A 169 -4.48 -22.85 -11.95
CA ILE A 169 -3.19 -22.17 -12.14
C ILE A 169 -2.09 -23.24 -12.31
N SER A 170 -1.16 -23.02 -13.23
CA SER A 170 -0.02 -23.94 -13.44
C SER A 170 0.93 -23.94 -12.23
N ASP A 171 1.66 -25.03 -12.01
CA ASP A 171 2.65 -25.11 -10.94
C ASP A 171 3.74 -24.04 -11.09
N GLU A 172 4.08 -23.64 -12.33
CA GLU A 172 5.05 -22.58 -12.63
C GLU A 172 4.51 -21.19 -12.21
N ASP A 173 3.28 -20.89 -12.59
CA ASP A 173 2.64 -19.62 -12.21
C ASP A 173 2.43 -19.54 -10.68
N ASP A 174 2.04 -20.63 -10.05
CA ASP A 174 1.91 -20.71 -8.58
C ASP A 174 3.26 -20.46 -7.89
N ALA A 175 4.33 -21.10 -8.37
CA ALA A 175 5.67 -20.90 -7.82
C ALA A 175 6.14 -19.43 -7.93
N MET A 176 5.83 -18.75 -9.05
CA MET A 176 6.12 -17.32 -9.22
C MET A 176 5.32 -16.45 -8.25
N MET A 177 4.02 -16.72 -8.11
CA MET A 177 3.16 -16.01 -7.15
C MET A 177 3.62 -16.24 -5.72
N GLN A 178 4.05 -17.47 -5.38
CA GLN A 178 4.56 -17.79 -4.06
C GLN A 178 5.84 -17.02 -3.71
N ARG A 179 6.70 -16.70 -4.69
CA ARG A 179 7.86 -15.81 -4.46
C ARG A 179 7.41 -14.40 -4.04
N ILE A 180 6.37 -13.86 -4.66
CA ILE A 180 5.80 -12.56 -4.25
C ILE A 180 5.26 -12.66 -2.81
N ILE A 181 4.46 -13.70 -2.52
CA ILE A 181 3.85 -13.92 -1.20
C ILE A 181 4.92 -14.02 -0.11
N ASN A 182 6.02 -14.71 -0.36
CA ASN A 182 7.12 -14.89 0.60
C ASN A 182 7.84 -13.56 0.94
N ASN A 183 7.72 -12.54 0.10
CA ASN A 183 8.24 -11.20 0.34
C ASN A 183 7.18 -10.25 0.96
N CYS A 184 5.92 -10.69 1.11
CA CYS A 184 4.88 -9.93 1.80
C CYS A 184 5.00 -10.07 3.33
N TRP A 185 4.42 -9.12 4.02
CA TRP A 185 4.32 -9.11 5.50
C TRP A 185 2.91 -9.46 5.94
#